data_b0ac1d55d2d10bcd5f96dc375086bd49
#
_entry.id   b0ac1d55d2d10bcd5f96dc375086bd49
#
_cell.length_a   1.000
_cell.length_b   1.000
_cell.length_c   1.000
_cell.angle_alpha   90.00
_cell.angle_beta   90.00
_cell.angle_gamma   90.00
#
_symmetry.space_group_name_H-M   'P 1'
#
loop_
_entity.id
_entity.type
_entity.pdbx_description
1 polymer ?
#
loop_
_entity_poly.entity_id
_entity_poly.type
_entity_poly.pdbx_seq_one_letter_code
_entity_poly.pdbx_strand_id
1 'polypeptide(L)'
;SIMKAMNKIKRFGAMSLAGMLLMGALAGCGNSSENDSKTDSDSSASGAIDVVSREDGSGTRGAFIELFGIETKDASGNKTDNTTSDAIIANQTEVMMQNVQGDENAIGYASLGSMSDSVKAVKIDGAEATTENVLNGSYKISRPFNVATKSDLSAAAQDFLNYILSADGQKIISDNGYIPVDDKAQAYQAGSASGDVTVAGSSSVTPVMEKLKEAYEGVNKNVKITVQESDSTTGMTSASEGTCDIGMASRELKDSETG
;
A
#
# COMPACT_ATOMS: atom_id res chain seq x y z
N SER A 1 1.32 -20.28 24.33
CA SER A 1 2.29 -20.80 23.37
C SER A 1 1.77 -20.75 21.92
N ILE A 2 1.19 -19.63 21.52
CA ILE A 2 0.65 -19.40 20.17
C ILE A 2 1.72 -18.78 19.24
N MET A 3 2.84 -18.32 19.80
CA MET A 3 3.86 -17.54 19.10
C MET A 3 4.90 -18.36 18.29
N LYS A 4 4.81 -19.67 18.22
CA LYS A 4 5.81 -20.49 17.50
C LYS A 4 5.47 -20.88 16.07
N ALA A 5 4.35 -20.43 15.52
CA ALA A 5 3.86 -20.93 14.23
C ALA A 5 4.07 -19.98 13.03
N MET A 6 4.51 -18.75 13.25
CA MET A 6 4.69 -17.78 12.14
C MET A 6 6.15 -17.76 11.65
N ASN A 7 6.53 -18.76 10.90
CA ASN A 7 7.95 -18.95 10.56
C ASN A 7 8.36 -18.63 9.11
N LYS A 8 7.52 -17.96 8.32
CA LYS A 8 7.96 -17.52 6.99
C LYS A 8 7.32 -16.19 6.61
N ILE A 9 8.09 -15.14 6.77
CA ILE A 9 7.81 -13.86 6.16
C ILE A 9 8.45 -13.87 4.78
N LYS A 10 7.66 -13.73 3.74
CA LYS A 10 8.17 -13.51 2.40
C LYS A 10 7.88 -12.07 2.00
N ARG A 11 8.93 -11.30 1.83
CA ARG A 11 8.85 -9.95 1.28
C ARG A 11 8.65 -10.07 -0.23
N PHE A 12 7.67 -9.41 -0.75
CA PHE A 12 7.52 -9.28 -2.18
C PHE A 12 7.19 -7.83 -2.55
N GLY A 13 8.13 -7.15 -3.07
CA GLY A 13 8.01 -5.79 -3.50
C GLY A 13 8.30 -4.77 -2.40
N ALA A 14 9.28 -3.93 -2.63
CA ALA A 14 9.39 -2.68 -1.94
C ALA A 14 8.36 -1.74 -2.56
N MET A 15 7.38 -1.32 -1.80
CA MET A 15 6.41 -0.34 -2.25
C MET A 15 6.71 0.99 -1.61
N SER A 16 6.74 2.00 -2.45
CA SER A 16 6.78 3.35 -1.96
C SER A 16 5.43 3.69 -1.35
N LEU A 17 5.41 3.98 -0.07
CA LEU A 17 4.38 4.85 0.45
C LEU A 17 4.72 6.25 -0.03
N ALA A 18 4.10 6.65 -1.11
CA ALA A 18 4.06 8.06 -1.41
C ALA A 18 3.12 8.70 -0.40
N GLY A 19 3.68 9.38 0.56
CA GLY A 19 2.90 10.37 1.32
C GLY A 19 2.44 11.42 0.32
N MET A 20 1.16 11.47 0.04
CA MET A 20 0.63 12.37 -0.96
C MET A 20 -0.23 13.43 -0.32
N LEU A 21 0.21 14.64 -0.53
CA LEU A 21 -0.52 15.85 -0.27
C LEU A 21 -1.25 16.23 -1.56
N LEU A 22 -2.55 16.26 -1.54
CA LEU A 22 -3.38 16.53 -2.70
C LEU A 22 -4.04 17.89 -2.57
N MET A 23 -3.71 18.79 -3.48
CA MET A 23 -4.48 20.01 -3.69
C MET A 23 -5.30 19.88 -4.97
N GLY A 24 -6.62 19.96 -4.89
CA GLY A 24 -7.50 20.06 -6.03
C GLY A 24 -7.33 21.39 -6.75
N ALA A 25 -7.25 21.35 -8.07
CA ALA A 25 -7.23 22.56 -8.88
C ALA A 25 -8.66 22.95 -9.31
N LEU A 26 -9.04 24.18 -9.02
CA LEU A 26 -10.24 24.83 -9.54
C LEU A 26 -10.16 24.96 -11.07
N ALA A 27 -11.13 24.39 -11.77
CA ALA A 27 -11.46 24.78 -13.11
C ALA A 27 -12.59 25.80 -13.07
N GLY A 28 -12.25 27.08 -12.99
CA GLY A 28 -13.18 28.18 -13.20
C GLY A 28 -13.25 28.54 -14.68
N CYS A 29 -14.39 28.34 -15.34
CA CYS A 29 -14.68 28.90 -16.64
C CYS A 29 -14.99 30.39 -16.53
N GLY A 30 -14.19 31.22 -17.16
CA GLY A 30 -14.44 32.64 -17.36
C GLY A 30 -13.68 33.14 -18.59
N ASN A 31 -14.45 33.67 -19.53
CA ASN A 31 -14.08 34.01 -20.91
C ASN A 31 -13.23 35.30 -21.03
N SER A 32 -12.34 35.26 -22.00
CA SER A 32 -11.73 36.34 -22.83
C SER A 32 -10.67 37.28 -22.29
N SER A 33 -9.64 37.28 -23.05
CA SER A 33 -8.78 38.36 -23.62
C SER A 33 -7.29 38.26 -23.27
N GLU A 34 -6.55 38.16 -24.34
CA GLU A 34 -5.08 38.17 -24.45
C GLU A 34 -4.42 39.28 -23.63
N ASN A 35 -3.44 38.92 -22.83
CA ASN A 35 -2.15 39.61 -22.82
C ASN A 35 -1.06 38.78 -22.12
N ASP A 36 0.06 38.63 -22.83
CA ASP A 36 1.27 37.99 -22.34
C ASP A 36 1.78 38.65 -21.05
N SER A 37 1.83 37.88 -19.99
CA SER A 37 2.78 38.09 -18.89
C SER A 37 2.87 36.80 -18.09
N LYS A 38 3.98 36.08 -18.20
CA LYS A 38 4.38 35.05 -17.26
C LYS A 38 4.45 35.64 -15.88
N THR A 39 3.44 35.40 -15.09
CA THR A 39 3.49 35.54 -13.63
C THR A 39 3.19 34.17 -13.09
N ASP A 40 4.15 33.57 -12.40
CA ASP A 40 3.91 32.45 -11.49
C ASP A 40 2.81 32.92 -10.51
N SER A 41 1.59 32.52 -10.80
CA SER A 41 0.48 32.73 -9.88
C SER A 41 0.66 31.70 -8.75
N ASP A 42 1.34 32.12 -7.71
CA ASP A 42 1.22 31.53 -6.39
C ASP A 42 -0.25 31.73 -5.97
N SER A 43 -1.11 30.81 -6.38
CA SER A 43 -2.49 30.75 -5.88
C SER A 43 -2.40 30.27 -4.45
N SER A 44 -2.30 31.20 -3.51
CA SER A 44 -2.45 30.93 -2.08
C SER A 44 -3.83 30.32 -1.88
N ALA A 45 -3.88 29.03 -1.60
CA ALA A 45 -5.10 28.36 -1.16
C ALA A 45 -5.59 29.10 0.10
N SER A 46 -6.80 29.63 0.05
CA SER A 46 -7.42 30.30 1.17
C SER A 46 -8.39 29.35 1.84
N GLY A 47 -8.08 28.90 3.04
CA GLY A 47 -8.94 28.00 3.81
C GLY A 47 -8.15 27.08 4.75
N ALA A 48 -8.88 26.35 5.59
CA ALA A 48 -8.31 25.30 6.40
C ALA A 48 -8.01 24.09 5.52
N ILE A 49 -6.94 23.37 5.87
CA ILE A 49 -6.64 22.09 5.22
C ILE A 49 -7.47 21.00 5.90
N ASP A 50 -8.20 20.23 5.12
CA ASP A 50 -8.96 19.08 5.58
C ASP A 50 -8.08 17.83 5.54
N VAL A 51 -7.67 17.37 6.71
CA VAL A 51 -6.81 16.21 6.85
C VAL A 51 -7.64 14.93 6.71
N VAL A 52 -7.27 14.07 5.78
CA VAL A 52 -7.83 12.73 5.65
C VAL A 52 -6.78 11.71 6.07
N SER A 53 -7.10 10.89 7.07
CA SER A 53 -6.24 9.84 7.56
C SER A 53 -6.90 8.47 7.38
N ARG A 54 -6.13 7.42 7.65
CA ARG A 54 -6.64 6.05 7.61
C ARG A 54 -7.04 5.60 9.02
N GLU A 55 -7.75 4.50 9.07
CA GLU A 55 -8.20 3.83 10.29
C GLU A 55 -7.03 3.25 11.10
N ASP A 56 -7.28 3.00 12.38
CA ASP A 56 -6.38 2.20 13.22
C ASP A 56 -6.21 0.81 12.59
N GLY A 57 -5.03 0.24 12.66
CA GLY A 57 -4.73 -1.04 12.02
C GLY A 57 -4.29 -0.91 10.56
N SER A 58 -4.53 0.22 9.89
CA SER A 58 -3.96 0.48 8.57
C SER A 58 -2.44 0.48 8.61
N GLY A 59 -1.83 -0.40 7.83
CA GLY A 59 -0.38 -0.43 7.67
C GLY A 59 0.15 0.81 6.98
N THR A 60 -0.63 1.38 6.05
CA THR A 60 -0.30 2.63 5.37
C THR A 60 -0.28 3.80 6.34
N ARG A 61 -1.26 3.90 7.26
CA ARG A 61 -1.22 4.87 8.36
C ARG A 61 0.01 4.68 9.24
N GLY A 62 0.26 3.45 9.69
CA GLY A 62 1.41 3.16 10.55
C GLY A 62 2.74 3.57 9.92
N ALA A 63 2.93 3.26 8.65
CA ALA A 63 4.13 3.66 7.91
C ALA A 63 4.21 5.19 7.71
N PHE A 64 3.10 5.83 7.37
CA PHE A 64 3.04 7.29 7.17
C PHE A 64 3.41 8.06 8.44
N ILE A 65 2.77 7.76 9.57
CA ILE A 65 3.02 8.48 10.83
C ILE A 65 4.44 8.24 11.36
N GLU A 66 5.00 7.05 11.14
CA GLU A 66 6.38 6.75 11.51
C GLU A 66 7.38 7.50 10.62
N LEU A 67 7.23 7.43 9.31
CA LEU A 67 8.16 8.04 8.34
C LEU A 67 8.19 9.57 8.41
N PHE A 68 7.05 10.19 8.69
CA PHE A 68 6.95 11.64 8.84
C PHE A 68 7.18 12.14 10.27
N GLY A 69 7.45 11.24 11.23
CA GLY A 69 7.67 11.61 12.63
C GLY A 69 6.42 12.16 13.34
N ILE A 70 5.23 11.82 12.84
CA ILE A 70 3.95 12.11 13.50
C ILE A 70 3.77 11.20 14.71
N GLU A 71 4.23 9.96 14.61
CA GLU A 71 4.36 9.06 15.75
C GLU A 71 5.61 9.41 16.57
N THR A 72 5.43 9.63 17.85
CA THR A 72 6.53 9.86 18.79
C THR A 72 6.68 8.70 19.77
N LYS A 73 7.89 8.53 20.29
CA LYS A 73 8.18 7.54 21.35
C LYS A 73 8.66 8.27 22.60
N ASP A 74 8.15 7.88 23.76
CA ASP A 74 8.68 8.32 25.04
C ASP A 74 9.95 7.55 25.45
N ALA A 75 10.54 7.95 26.58
CA ALA A 75 11.75 7.29 27.10
C ALA A 75 11.55 5.81 27.46
N SER A 76 10.30 5.38 27.68
CA SER A 76 9.92 3.99 27.96
C SER A 76 9.59 3.20 26.69
N GLY A 77 9.62 3.84 25.53
CA GLY A 77 9.33 3.22 24.23
C GLY A 77 7.84 3.20 23.89
N ASN A 78 6.98 3.84 24.69
CA ASN A 78 5.55 3.95 24.37
C ASN A 78 5.36 4.90 23.18
N LYS A 79 4.57 4.46 22.22
CA LYS A 79 4.27 5.19 20.99
C LYS A 79 3.01 6.01 21.15
N THR A 80 3.04 7.22 20.64
CA THR A 80 1.88 8.12 20.57
C THR A 80 1.70 8.60 19.13
N ASP A 81 0.51 8.34 18.58
CA ASP A 81 0.09 8.86 17.28
C ASP A 81 -0.45 10.28 17.49
N ASN A 82 0.21 11.27 16.90
CA ASN A 82 -0.16 12.68 17.00
C ASN A 82 -0.97 13.17 15.77
N THR A 83 -1.59 12.26 15.02
CA THR A 83 -2.54 12.67 13.98
C THR A 83 -3.63 13.54 14.61
N THR A 84 -3.98 14.64 13.93
CA THR A 84 -5.02 15.53 14.45
C THR A 84 -6.34 14.78 14.70
N SER A 85 -7.00 15.10 15.81
CA SER A 85 -8.31 14.53 16.14
C SER A 85 -9.42 14.95 15.18
N ASP A 86 -9.21 16.03 14.42
CA ASP A 86 -10.17 16.53 13.43
C ASP A 86 -10.04 15.82 12.06
N ALA A 87 -9.11 14.87 11.93
CA ALA A 87 -8.92 14.14 10.68
C ALA A 87 -10.17 13.33 10.31
N ILE A 88 -10.55 13.40 9.05
CA ILE A 88 -11.53 12.51 8.46
C ILE A 88 -10.89 11.12 8.35
N ILE A 89 -11.54 10.10 8.89
CA ILE A 89 -11.01 8.73 8.87
C ILE A 89 -11.60 7.95 7.69
N ALA A 90 -10.71 7.52 6.79
CA ALA A 90 -11.03 6.66 5.65
C ALA A 90 -10.67 5.21 5.98
N ASN A 91 -11.63 4.30 5.90
CA ASN A 91 -11.45 2.89 6.29
C ASN A 91 -10.75 2.04 5.22
N GLN A 92 -10.53 2.58 4.04
CA GLN A 92 -9.93 1.89 2.90
C GLN A 92 -9.19 2.88 2.02
N THR A 93 -8.26 2.38 1.21
CA THR A 93 -7.52 3.19 0.24
C THR A 93 -8.45 3.92 -0.74
N GLU A 94 -9.45 3.24 -1.26
CA GLU A 94 -10.42 3.83 -2.19
C GLU A 94 -11.20 4.98 -1.55
N VAL A 95 -11.63 4.84 -0.29
CA VAL A 95 -12.32 5.89 0.45
C VAL A 95 -11.40 7.09 0.69
N MET A 96 -10.11 6.86 0.98
CA MET A 96 -9.11 7.93 1.06
C MET A 96 -9.04 8.71 -0.26
N MET A 97 -8.92 8.02 -1.38
CA MET A 97 -8.83 8.63 -2.70
C MET A 97 -10.08 9.44 -3.04
N GLN A 98 -11.28 8.91 -2.77
CA GLN A 98 -12.55 9.59 -2.99
C GLN A 98 -12.70 10.86 -2.15
N ASN A 99 -12.32 10.84 -0.87
CA ASN A 99 -12.36 12.02 -0.02
C ASN A 99 -11.46 13.13 -0.55
N VAL A 100 -10.24 12.81 -0.95
CA VAL A 100 -9.31 13.80 -1.49
C VAL A 100 -9.77 14.31 -2.87
N GLN A 101 -10.26 13.43 -3.73
CA GLN A 101 -10.78 13.82 -5.03
C GLN A 101 -12.00 14.76 -4.92
N GLY A 102 -12.85 14.56 -3.92
CA GLY A 102 -14.08 15.31 -3.72
C GLY A 102 -13.91 16.64 -2.97
N ASP A 103 -12.73 16.95 -2.46
CA ASP A 103 -12.46 18.13 -1.64
C ASP A 103 -11.12 18.77 -2.02
N GLU A 104 -11.18 19.98 -2.56
CA GLU A 104 -9.99 20.72 -3.02
C GLU A 104 -9.06 21.16 -1.88
N ASN A 105 -9.54 21.19 -0.64
CA ASN A 105 -8.76 21.49 0.55
C ASN A 105 -8.21 20.24 1.24
N ALA A 106 -8.58 19.05 0.77
CA ALA A 106 -8.18 17.81 1.40
C ALA A 106 -6.73 17.42 1.11
N ILE A 107 -6.12 16.84 2.12
CA ILE A 107 -4.79 16.25 2.07
C ILE A 107 -4.88 14.82 2.62
N GLY A 108 -4.31 13.88 1.90
CA GLY A 108 -4.31 12.48 2.30
C GLY A 108 -3.05 11.76 1.86
N TYR A 109 -3.03 10.44 2.02
CA TYR A 109 -1.90 9.61 1.61
C TYR A 109 -2.37 8.24 1.13
N ALA A 110 -1.65 7.70 0.18
CA ALA A 110 -1.90 6.37 -0.37
C ALA A 110 -0.59 5.74 -0.87
N SER A 111 -0.59 4.44 -1.16
CA SER A 111 0.53 3.79 -1.80
C SER A 111 0.68 4.24 -3.26
N LEU A 112 1.92 4.23 -3.77
CA LEU A 112 2.24 4.70 -5.12
C LEU A 112 1.37 4.05 -6.21
N GLY A 113 1.19 2.74 -6.14
CA GLY A 113 0.39 2.00 -7.12
C GLY A 113 -1.12 2.24 -7.04
N SER A 114 -1.61 2.91 -5.98
CA SER A 114 -3.02 3.29 -5.84
C SER A 114 -3.34 4.66 -6.43
N MET A 115 -2.33 5.36 -6.94
CA MET A 115 -2.51 6.70 -7.50
C MET A 115 -3.22 6.66 -8.84
N SER A 116 -4.01 7.70 -9.05
CA SER A 116 -4.70 7.97 -10.31
C SER A 116 -4.59 9.45 -10.67
N ASP A 117 -4.92 9.77 -11.92
CA ASP A 117 -4.93 11.17 -12.41
C ASP A 117 -6.05 12.02 -11.79
N SER A 118 -6.95 11.42 -11.00
CA SER A 118 -8.01 12.12 -10.28
C SER A 118 -7.51 12.99 -9.13
N VAL A 119 -6.25 12.83 -8.76
CA VAL A 119 -5.62 13.47 -7.61
C VAL A 119 -4.21 13.93 -7.97
N LYS A 120 -3.72 14.97 -7.28
CA LYS A 120 -2.38 15.51 -7.48
C LYS A 120 -1.40 14.93 -6.45
N ALA A 121 -0.32 14.32 -6.93
CA ALA A 121 0.80 13.95 -6.08
C ALA A 121 1.62 15.18 -5.69
N VAL A 122 1.97 15.27 -4.40
CA VAL A 122 2.86 16.32 -3.89
C VAL A 122 4.28 15.78 -3.80
N LYS A 123 5.25 16.62 -4.19
CA LYS A 123 6.67 16.30 -4.01
C LYS A 123 7.03 16.31 -2.53
N ILE A 124 7.91 15.41 -2.13
CA ILE A 124 8.49 15.37 -0.80
C ILE A 124 9.98 15.75 -0.90
N ASP A 125 10.39 16.78 -0.20
CA ASP A 125 11.75 17.35 -0.30
C ASP A 125 12.19 17.61 -1.75
N GLY A 126 11.27 18.07 -2.59
CA GLY A 126 11.49 18.35 -4.01
C GLY A 126 11.46 17.12 -4.92
N ALA A 127 11.40 15.91 -4.40
CA ALA A 127 11.35 14.68 -5.19
C ALA A 127 9.90 14.25 -5.49
N GLU A 128 9.66 13.86 -6.72
CA GLU A 128 8.39 13.25 -7.13
C GLU A 128 8.30 11.79 -6.68
N ALA A 129 7.08 11.36 -6.37
CA ALA A 129 6.78 9.97 -6.02
C ALA A 129 6.80 9.09 -7.28
N THR A 130 7.96 8.63 -7.66
CA THR A 130 8.18 7.73 -8.80
C THR A 130 8.98 6.51 -8.37
N THR A 131 8.82 5.41 -9.11
CA THR A 131 9.64 4.20 -8.90
C THR A 131 11.13 4.53 -8.98
N GLU A 132 11.55 5.34 -9.96
CA GLU A 132 12.94 5.75 -10.13
C GLU A 132 13.47 6.51 -8.90
N ASN A 133 12.72 7.47 -8.39
CA ASN A 133 13.11 8.29 -7.23
C ASN A 133 13.13 7.49 -5.93
N VAL A 134 12.31 6.46 -5.82
CA VAL A 134 12.39 5.52 -4.69
C VAL A 134 13.65 4.66 -4.78
N LEU A 135 13.92 4.08 -5.95
CA LEU A 135 15.08 3.21 -6.16
C LEU A 135 16.40 3.94 -6.01
N ASN A 136 16.51 5.20 -6.46
CA ASN A 136 17.72 6.00 -6.32
C ASN A 136 17.85 6.70 -4.95
N GLY A 137 16.84 6.58 -4.08
CA GLY A 137 16.84 7.14 -2.72
C GLY A 137 16.52 8.63 -2.61
N SER A 138 16.17 9.32 -3.71
CA SER A 138 15.78 10.74 -3.67
C SER A 138 14.40 10.93 -3.06
N TYR A 139 13.47 9.99 -3.25
CA TYR A 139 12.20 9.92 -2.56
C TYR A 139 12.32 8.98 -1.35
N LYS A 140 12.32 9.56 -0.14
CA LYS A 140 12.68 8.83 1.08
C LYS A 140 11.52 8.15 1.79
N ILE A 141 10.28 8.49 1.42
CA ILE A 141 9.09 7.97 2.07
C ILE A 141 8.65 6.69 1.37
N SER A 142 9.20 5.56 1.82
CA SER A 142 8.89 4.25 1.24
C SER A 142 8.87 3.15 2.30
N ARG A 143 8.03 2.16 2.08
CA ARG A 143 7.93 0.94 2.89
C ARG A 143 7.62 -0.27 2.01
N PRO A 144 8.12 -1.46 2.36
CA PRO A 144 7.78 -2.67 1.65
C PRO A 144 6.34 -3.10 1.92
N PHE A 145 5.75 -3.80 0.95
CA PHE A 145 4.62 -4.67 1.21
C PHE A 145 5.15 -6.03 1.66
N ASN A 146 4.47 -6.61 2.62
CA ASN A 146 4.84 -7.90 3.19
C ASN A 146 3.64 -8.84 3.17
N VAL A 147 3.91 -10.13 3.05
CA VAL A 147 2.95 -11.18 3.33
C VAL A 147 3.46 -12.06 4.46
N ALA A 148 2.57 -12.50 5.31
CA ALA A 148 2.84 -13.44 6.39
C ALA A 148 2.02 -14.71 6.21
N THR A 149 2.64 -15.84 6.55
CA THR A 149 2.02 -17.15 6.46
C THR A 149 2.41 -17.98 7.67
N LYS A 150 1.60 -18.97 8.02
CA LYS A 150 2.03 -20.05 8.89
C LYS A 150 3.06 -20.94 8.22
N SER A 151 3.75 -21.74 9.01
CA SER A 151 4.75 -22.69 8.51
C SER A 151 4.14 -23.87 7.75
N ASP A 152 2.88 -24.22 8.02
CA ASP A 152 2.15 -25.37 7.51
C ASP A 152 1.19 -25.00 6.37
N LEU A 153 1.69 -24.26 5.39
CA LEU A 153 0.91 -23.89 4.22
C LEU A 153 0.43 -25.10 3.42
N SER A 154 -0.79 -24.99 2.87
CA SER A 154 -1.24 -25.92 1.82
C SER A 154 -0.36 -25.82 0.58
N ALA A 155 -0.33 -26.88 -0.22
CA ALA A 155 0.38 -26.87 -1.50
C ALA A 155 -0.12 -25.75 -2.42
N ALA A 156 -1.43 -25.48 -2.42
CA ALA A 156 -2.03 -24.42 -3.20
C ALA A 156 -1.55 -23.01 -2.75
N ALA A 157 -1.54 -22.75 -1.45
CA ALA A 157 -1.05 -21.47 -0.92
C ALA A 157 0.46 -21.28 -1.17
N GLN A 158 1.25 -22.34 -1.01
CA GLN A 158 2.68 -22.28 -1.32
C GLN A 158 2.93 -22.03 -2.82
N ASP A 159 2.17 -22.66 -3.69
CA ASP A 159 2.31 -22.46 -5.14
C ASP A 159 1.93 -21.04 -5.56
N PHE A 160 0.88 -20.48 -4.99
CA PHE A 160 0.52 -19.09 -5.22
C PHE A 160 1.63 -18.12 -4.75
N LEU A 161 2.24 -18.36 -3.58
CA LEU A 161 3.41 -17.59 -3.13
C LEU A 161 4.59 -17.72 -4.10
N ASN A 162 4.85 -18.92 -4.61
CA ASN A 162 5.90 -19.15 -5.61
C ASN A 162 5.61 -18.37 -6.89
N TYR A 163 4.34 -18.29 -7.31
CA TYR A 163 3.92 -17.47 -8.45
C TYR A 163 4.17 -15.97 -8.20
N ILE A 164 3.77 -15.44 -7.05
CA ILE A 164 4.01 -14.04 -6.67
C ILE A 164 5.51 -13.69 -6.76
N LEU A 165 6.37 -14.59 -6.29
CA LEU A 165 7.82 -14.40 -6.27
C LEU A 165 8.52 -14.78 -7.59
N SER A 166 7.80 -15.34 -8.55
CA SER A 166 8.32 -15.66 -9.88
C SER A 166 8.51 -14.41 -10.74
N ALA A 167 9.22 -14.56 -11.85
CA ALA A 167 9.35 -13.48 -12.84
C ALA A 167 7.99 -12.99 -13.33
N ASP A 168 7.03 -13.89 -13.51
CA ASP A 168 5.66 -13.57 -13.94
C ASP A 168 4.93 -12.71 -12.91
N GLY A 169 4.99 -13.08 -11.63
CA GLY A 169 4.39 -12.32 -10.53
C GLY A 169 5.10 -10.97 -10.32
N GLN A 170 6.43 -10.93 -10.36
CA GLN A 170 7.21 -9.71 -10.21
C GLN A 170 6.95 -8.72 -11.36
N LYS A 171 6.72 -9.23 -12.57
CA LYS A 171 6.32 -8.40 -13.71
C LYS A 171 4.96 -7.74 -13.49
N ILE A 172 3.98 -8.46 -12.97
CA ILE A 172 2.66 -7.90 -12.63
C ILE A 172 2.80 -6.78 -11.59
N ILE A 173 3.63 -6.98 -10.58
CA ILE A 173 3.94 -5.97 -9.56
C ILE A 173 4.51 -4.71 -10.23
N SER A 174 5.50 -4.86 -11.11
CA SER A 174 6.12 -3.76 -11.84
C SER A 174 5.14 -3.05 -12.78
N ASP A 175 4.35 -3.80 -13.56
CA ASP A 175 3.40 -3.25 -14.52
C ASP A 175 2.27 -2.45 -13.85
N ASN A 176 2.02 -2.68 -12.56
CA ASN A 176 1.02 -1.97 -11.77
C ASN A 176 1.61 -0.84 -10.89
N GLY A 177 2.80 -0.37 -11.18
CA GLY A 177 3.41 0.80 -10.55
C GLY A 177 4.09 0.52 -9.21
N TYR A 178 4.35 -0.74 -8.90
CA TYR A 178 5.05 -1.16 -7.69
C TYR A 178 6.48 -1.61 -8.00
N ILE A 179 7.30 -1.78 -6.98
CA ILE A 179 8.71 -2.14 -7.13
C ILE A 179 8.90 -3.62 -6.80
N PRO A 180 9.34 -4.46 -7.77
CA PRO A 180 9.64 -5.86 -7.52
C PRO A 180 10.75 -6.04 -6.48
N VAL A 181 10.71 -7.14 -5.70
CA VAL A 181 11.80 -7.48 -4.77
C VAL A 181 12.95 -8.19 -5.45
N ASP A 182 12.73 -8.79 -6.60
CA ASP A 182 13.71 -9.57 -7.34
C ASP A 182 13.53 -9.36 -8.84
N ASP A 183 14.47 -8.63 -9.43
CA ASP A 183 14.53 -8.37 -10.88
C ASP A 183 15.12 -9.54 -11.69
N LYS A 184 15.62 -10.58 -10.99
CA LYS A 184 16.22 -11.79 -11.56
C LYS A 184 15.45 -13.06 -11.21
N ALA A 185 14.19 -12.91 -10.76
CA ALA A 185 13.35 -14.02 -10.41
C ALA A 185 13.21 -15.00 -11.60
N GLN A 186 13.12 -16.30 -11.28
CA GLN A 186 12.90 -17.33 -12.30
C GLN A 186 11.44 -17.30 -12.74
N ALA A 187 11.20 -17.73 -14.00
CA ALA A 187 9.86 -17.92 -14.53
C ALA A 187 9.07 -18.92 -13.67
N TYR A 188 7.76 -18.68 -13.54
CA TYR A 188 6.90 -19.60 -12.81
C TYR A 188 6.86 -20.96 -13.53
N GLN A 189 7.00 -22.01 -12.74
CA GLN A 189 6.85 -23.39 -13.22
C GLN A 189 5.50 -23.92 -12.76
N ALA A 190 4.61 -24.16 -13.70
CA ALA A 190 3.27 -24.69 -13.41
C ALA A 190 3.37 -26.05 -12.69
N GLY A 191 2.68 -26.14 -11.55
CA GLY A 191 2.59 -27.35 -10.74
C GLY A 191 1.24 -28.02 -10.83
N SER A 192 1.04 -29.04 -9.99
CA SER A 192 -0.21 -29.79 -9.86
C SER A 192 -1.00 -29.40 -8.60
N ALA A 193 -0.67 -28.26 -7.96
CA ALA A 193 -1.36 -27.80 -6.77
C ALA A 193 -2.84 -27.54 -7.07
N SER A 194 -3.71 -27.87 -6.11
CA SER A 194 -5.15 -27.64 -6.18
C SER A 194 -5.71 -27.27 -4.81
N GLY A 195 -6.82 -26.56 -4.79
CA GLY A 195 -7.52 -26.20 -3.58
C GLY A 195 -7.85 -24.71 -3.49
N ASP A 196 -8.40 -24.32 -2.37
CA ASP A 196 -8.78 -22.94 -2.09
C ASP A 196 -7.70 -22.25 -1.26
N VAL A 197 -7.44 -20.98 -1.56
CA VAL A 197 -6.50 -20.12 -0.82
C VAL A 197 -7.20 -18.83 -0.44
N THR A 198 -7.14 -18.46 0.82
CA THR A 198 -7.65 -17.19 1.33
C THR A 198 -6.49 -16.25 1.62
N VAL A 199 -6.53 -15.07 1.01
CA VAL A 199 -5.60 -13.97 1.26
C VAL A 199 -6.38 -12.85 1.94
N ALA A 200 -5.88 -12.33 3.05
CA ALA A 200 -6.58 -11.28 3.80
C ALA A 200 -5.65 -10.17 4.25
N GLY A 201 -6.17 -8.96 4.35
CA GLY A 201 -5.47 -7.85 4.97
C GLY A 201 -5.53 -6.53 4.20
N SER A 202 -4.40 -5.87 4.10
CA SER A 202 -4.25 -4.48 3.66
C SER A 202 -5.02 -4.10 2.40
N SER A 203 -5.86 -3.08 2.50
CA SER A 203 -6.55 -2.49 1.34
C SER A 203 -5.59 -1.85 0.34
N SER A 204 -4.40 -1.43 0.78
CA SER A 204 -3.37 -0.89 -0.12
C SER A 204 -2.69 -1.97 -0.97
N VAL A 205 -2.65 -3.22 -0.49
CA VAL A 205 -2.11 -4.37 -1.23
C VAL A 205 -3.16 -5.03 -2.13
N THR A 206 -4.42 -4.93 -1.76
CA THR A 206 -5.54 -5.59 -2.46
C THR A 206 -5.52 -5.39 -3.97
N PRO A 207 -5.34 -4.19 -4.54
CA PRO A 207 -5.37 -4.00 -5.99
C PRO A 207 -4.33 -4.83 -6.74
N VAL A 208 -3.10 -4.90 -6.28
CA VAL A 208 -2.07 -5.72 -6.91
C VAL A 208 -2.27 -7.21 -6.63
N MET A 209 -2.79 -7.56 -5.45
CA MET A 209 -3.09 -8.95 -5.11
C MET A 209 -4.21 -9.52 -6.00
N GLU A 210 -5.23 -8.74 -6.35
CA GLU A 210 -6.27 -9.15 -7.29
C GLU A 210 -5.70 -9.39 -8.70
N LYS A 211 -4.74 -8.58 -9.15
CA LYS A 211 -4.05 -8.80 -10.43
C LYS A 211 -3.20 -10.08 -10.42
N LEU A 212 -2.50 -10.33 -9.32
CA LEU A 212 -1.74 -11.57 -9.13
C LEU A 212 -2.65 -12.81 -9.10
N LYS A 213 -3.78 -12.73 -8.40
CA LYS A 213 -4.81 -13.75 -8.37
C LYS A 213 -5.33 -14.06 -9.77
N GLU A 214 -5.79 -13.04 -10.50
CA GLU A 214 -6.36 -13.19 -11.84
C GLU A 214 -5.37 -13.92 -12.79
N ALA A 215 -4.13 -13.48 -12.80
CA ALA A 215 -3.10 -14.07 -13.63
C ALA A 215 -2.75 -15.51 -13.20
N TYR A 216 -2.63 -15.76 -11.90
CA TYR A 216 -2.34 -17.08 -11.37
C TYR A 216 -3.46 -18.09 -11.65
N GLU A 217 -4.71 -17.72 -11.44
CA GLU A 217 -5.87 -18.56 -11.78
C GLU A 217 -5.98 -18.81 -13.29
N GLY A 218 -5.38 -17.95 -14.11
CA GLY A 218 -5.21 -18.14 -15.55
C GLY A 218 -4.28 -19.32 -15.90
N VAL A 219 -3.22 -19.51 -15.13
CA VAL A 219 -2.20 -20.55 -15.36
C VAL A 219 -2.39 -21.80 -14.52
N ASN A 220 -3.13 -21.73 -13.42
CA ASN A 220 -3.53 -22.87 -12.60
C ASN A 220 -5.03 -22.86 -12.29
N LYS A 221 -5.80 -23.59 -13.10
CA LYS A 221 -7.27 -23.68 -13.00
C LYS A 221 -7.78 -24.47 -11.79
N ASN A 222 -6.90 -25.19 -11.11
CA ASN A 222 -7.26 -26.07 -9.99
C ASN A 222 -7.15 -25.36 -8.63
N VAL A 223 -6.66 -24.12 -8.60
CA VAL A 223 -6.57 -23.31 -7.41
C VAL A 223 -7.52 -22.13 -7.52
N LYS A 224 -8.28 -21.88 -6.46
CA LYS A 224 -9.15 -20.71 -6.33
C LYS A 224 -8.62 -19.81 -5.23
N ILE A 225 -8.39 -18.55 -5.57
CA ILE A 225 -7.95 -17.53 -4.63
C ILE A 225 -9.14 -16.65 -4.21
N THR A 226 -9.29 -16.43 -2.92
CA THR A 226 -10.23 -15.43 -2.37
C THR A 226 -9.43 -14.34 -1.67
N VAL A 227 -9.62 -13.09 -2.07
CA VAL A 227 -9.00 -11.93 -1.42
C VAL A 227 -10.03 -11.22 -0.56
N GLN A 228 -9.70 -11.06 0.72
CA GLN A 228 -10.54 -10.40 1.73
C GLN A 228 -9.86 -9.10 2.14
N GLU A 229 -10.41 -8.00 1.69
CA GLU A 229 -9.89 -6.68 2.00
C GLU A 229 -10.26 -6.26 3.42
N SER A 230 -9.26 -5.76 4.17
CA SER A 230 -9.41 -5.17 5.49
C SER A 230 -8.25 -4.19 5.75
N ASP A 231 -7.51 -4.37 6.81
CA ASP A 231 -6.29 -3.63 7.14
C ASP A 231 -5.12 -4.57 7.43
N SER A 232 -3.91 -4.02 7.53
CA SER A 232 -2.70 -4.82 7.75
C SER A 232 -2.72 -5.57 9.07
N THR A 233 -3.16 -4.95 10.14
CA THR A 233 -3.21 -5.58 11.47
C THR A 233 -4.20 -6.75 11.48
N THR A 234 -5.37 -6.58 10.89
CA THR A 234 -6.36 -7.65 10.72
C THR A 234 -5.80 -8.79 9.86
N GLY A 235 -5.09 -8.48 8.77
CA GLY A 235 -4.43 -9.48 7.94
C GLY A 235 -3.40 -10.31 8.69
N MET A 236 -2.57 -9.67 9.51
CA MET A 236 -1.58 -10.37 10.34
C MET A 236 -2.23 -11.24 11.41
N THR A 237 -3.26 -10.73 12.07
CA THR A 237 -4.04 -11.51 13.04
C THR A 237 -4.69 -12.74 12.40
N SER A 238 -5.34 -12.55 11.24
CA SER A 238 -5.97 -13.65 10.49
C SER A 238 -4.98 -14.74 10.08
N ALA A 239 -3.78 -14.35 9.63
CA ALA A 239 -2.73 -15.31 9.31
C ALA A 239 -2.24 -16.07 10.56
N SER A 240 -2.05 -15.35 11.67
CA SER A 240 -1.64 -15.95 12.95
C SER A 240 -2.67 -16.94 13.49
N GLU A 241 -3.95 -16.60 13.43
CA GLU A 241 -5.05 -17.43 13.88
C GLU A 241 -5.39 -18.57 12.90
N GLY A 242 -4.91 -18.50 11.66
CA GLY A 242 -5.20 -19.47 10.63
C GLY A 242 -6.58 -19.31 9.99
N THR A 243 -7.20 -18.14 10.11
CA THR A 243 -8.45 -17.79 9.43
C THR A 243 -8.22 -17.35 8.00
N CYS A 244 -6.99 -17.08 7.61
CA CYS A 244 -6.54 -16.98 6.22
C CYS A 244 -5.22 -17.75 6.04
N ASP A 245 -4.88 -18.04 4.80
CA ASP A 245 -3.61 -18.72 4.44
C ASP A 245 -2.46 -17.73 4.32
N ILE A 246 -2.74 -16.56 3.77
CA ILE A 246 -1.77 -15.50 3.49
C ILE A 246 -2.33 -14.18 4.02
N GLY A 247 -1.64 -13.59 4.98
CA GLY A 247 -1.92 -12.23 5.44
C GLY A 247 -1.09 -11.21 4.65
N MET A 248 -1.67 -10.07 4.28
CA MET A 248 -0.98 -9.01 3.55
C MET A 248 -0.92 -7.71 4.33
N ALA A 249 0.24 -7.07 4.33
CA ALA A 249 0.50 -5.83 5.06
C ALA A 249 1.22 -4.80 4.20
N SER A 250 0.85 -3.54 4.37
CA SER A 250 1.48 -2.36 3.74
C SER A 250 2.45 -1.64 4.67
N ARG A 251 3.08 -2.37 5.55
CA ARG A 251 4.08 -1.92 6.52
C ARG A 251 5.07 -3.03 6.85
N GLU A 252 6.14 -2.67 7.54
CA GLU A 252 6.97 -3.68 8.19
C GLU A 252 6.15 -4.45 9.23
N LEU A 253 6.49 -5.72 9.40
CA LEU A 253 5.86 -6.53 10.43
C LEU A 253 6.40 -6.14 11.82
N LYS A 254 5.52 -6.19 12.81
CA LYS A 254 5.90 -5.96 14.21
C LYS A 254 6.64 -7.19 14.76
N ASP A 255 7.49 -6.98 15.76
CA ASP A 255 8.22 -8.10 16.40
C ASP A 255 7.27 -9.19 16.92
N SER A 256 6.09 -8.80 17.39
CA SER A 256 5.04 -9.73 17.82
C SER A 256 4.40 -10.55 16.68
N GLU A 257 4.61 -10.15 15.45
CA GLU A 257 4.09 -10.80 14.23
C GLU A 257 5.13 -11.69 13.55
N THR A 258 6.40 -11.62 13.95
CA THR A 258 7.54 -12.33 13.34
C THR A 258 8.03 -13.54 14.15
N GLY A 259 7.37 -13.89 15.25
CA GLY A 259 7.76 -14.84 16.29
C GLY A 259 8.08 -16.27 15.89
#